data_993ab9d0756af2635eb45457f720014b
#
_entry.id   993ab9d0756af2635eb45457f720014b
#
_cell.length_a   1.000
_cell.length_b   1.000
_cell.length_c   1.000
_cell.angle_alpha   90.00
_cell.angle_beta   90.00
_cell.angle_gamma   90.00
#
_symmetry.space_group_name_H-M   'P 1'
#
loop_
_entity.id
_entity.type
_entity.pdbx_description
1 polymer ?
#
loop_
_entity_poly.entity_id
_entity_poly.type
_entity_poly.pdbx_seq_one_letter_code
_entity_poly.pdbx_strand_id
1 'polypeptide(L)'
;IALLASETIASWFNSNIFAGLDSALRPSGYDTVPYPMRNAAERHDFFADLPVRRNADAVIVSSFDIEPAEVERLKHMHVPIVGINIPSTDGFDAGVSIDDYAATRSAIEHLIALGHRHIAFVGSAPTETNMRYSAEARLQGVIDAAAAHPGIELTPLSIQRGLGESNAALNAVLNASPSITAFCFEDDEMAVPMLYRLRQYGRRVPQDISIIGFDDSTLSAAVGLTTLHQDPFAMGATAGHMVLDAIAGKSIEPAFVRPDTPLILRETTAPPAATAAPAQA
;
A
#
# COMPACT_ATOMS: atom_id res chain seq x y z
N ILE A 1 -16.16 -12.43 12.61
CA ILE A 1 -14.75 -12.43 12.21
C ILE A 1 -14.15 -11.08 12.58
N ALA A 2 -13.00 -11.06 13.27
CA ALA A 2 -12.30 -9.82 13.60
C ALA A 2 -11.37 -9.42 12.44
N LEU A 3 -11.54 -8.19 11.92
CA LEU A 3 -10.63 -7.57 10.95
C LEU A 3 -9.78 -6.52 11.65
N LEU A 4 -8.50 -6.82 11.84
CA LEU A 4 -7.51 -5.87 12.31
C LEU A 4 -6.96 -5.14 11.10
N ALA A 5 -7.23 -3.85 11.00
CA ALA A 5 -6.80 -3.04 9.87
C ALA A 5 -5.81 -1.97 10.31
N SER A 6 -4.74 -1.77 9.54
CA SER A 6 -3.89 -0.59 9.72
C SER A 6 -4.71 0.68 9.46
N GLU A 7 -4.54 1.69 10.29
CA GLU A 7 -5.19 2.99 10.12
C GLU A 7 -6.73 2.96 10.18
N THR A 8 -7.38 3.81 9.38
CA THR A 8 -8.84 3.95 9.36
C THR A 8 -9.51 2.98 8.39
N ILE A 9 -10.66 2.44 8.77
CA ILE A 9 -11.50 1.64 7.88
C ILE A 9 -12.05 2.46 6.69
N ALA A 10 -12.03 3.78 6.79
CA ALA A 10 -12.55 4.67 5.76
C ALA A 10 -11.57 4.89 4.58
N SER A 11 -10.31 4.41 4.67
CA SER A 11 -9.40 4.46 3.52
C SER A 11 -9.94 3.64 2.35
N TRP A 12 -9.54 4.00 1.12
CA TRP A 12 -9.98 3.27 -0.07
C TRP A 12 -9.62 1.78 0.02
N PHE A 13 -8.40 1.46 0.44
CA PHE A 13 -7.93 0.09 0.58
C PHE A 13 -8.77 -0.70 1.59
N ASN A 14 -8.85 -0.24 2.84
CA ASN A 14 -9.54 -0.96 3.92
C ASN A 14 -11.04 -1.09 3.67
N SER A 15 -11.71 -0.08 3.07
CA SER A 15 -13.12 -0.17 2.74
C SER A 15 -13.42 -1.22 1.67
N ASN A 16 -12.54 -1.37 0.67
CA ASN A 16 -12.68 -2.41 -0.35
C ASN A 16 -12.34 -3.80 0.21
N ILE A 17 -11.31 -3.94 1.05
CA ILE A 17 -11.06 -5.20 1.80
C ILE A 17 -12.31 -5.60 2.58
N PHE A 18 -12.88 -4.67 3.37
CA PHE A 18 -14.09 -4.95 4.14
C PHE A 18 -15.25 -5.41 3.25
N ALA A 19 -15.49 -4.73 2.13
CA ALA A 19 -16.54 -5.10 1.18
C ALA A 19 -16.31 -6.49 0.58
N GLY A 20 -15.07 -6.84 0.23
CA GLY A 20 -14.69 -8.17 -0.26
C GLY A 20 -14.91 -9.25 0.79
N LEU A 21 -14.48 -9.02 2.02
CA LEU A 21 -14.71 -9.92 3.16
C LEU A 21 -16.21 -10.14 3.41
N ASP A 22 -16.99 -9.05 3.45
CA ASP A 22 -18.44 -9.13 3.67
C ASP A 22 -19.13 -9.96 2.58
N SER A 23 -18.71 -9.79 1.32
CA SER A 23 -19.24 -10.55 0.19
C SER A 23 -19.05 -12.08 0.30
N ALA A 24 -17.92 -12.50 0.89
CA ALA A 24 -17.59 -13.91 1.08
C ALA A 24 -18.18 -14.50 2.37
N LEU A 25 -18.15 -13.74 3.46
CA LEU A 25 -18.45 -14.22 4.82
C LEU A 25 -19.94 -14.16 5.15
N ARG A 26 -20.63 -13.08 4.77
CA ARG A 26 -22.05 -12.87 5.09
C ARG A 26 -22.98 -13.98 4.59
N PRO A 27 -22.84 -14.54 3.36
CA PRO A 27 -23.66 -15.65 2.89
C PRO A 27 -23.53 -16.91 3.76
N SER A 28 -22.40 -17.06 4.49
CA SER A 28 -22.15 -18.16 5.43
C SER A 28 -22.54 -17.84 6.87
N GLY A 29 -23.17 -16.68 7.12
CA GLY A 29 -23.69 -16.29 8.44
C GLY A 29 -22.64 -15.64 9.36
N TYR A 30 -21.49 -15.21 8.83
CA TYR A 30 -20.47 -14.52 9.61
C TYR A 30 -20.50 -13.02 9.38
N ASP A 31 -20.41 -12.25 10.46
CA ASP A 31 -20.21 -10.81 10.43
C ASP A 31 -18.73 -10.46 10.55
N THR A 32 -18.32 -9.39 9.86
CA THR A 32 -16.97 -8.83 9.97
C THR A 32 -16.98 -7.61 10.88
N VAL A 33 -16.18 -7.64 11.94
CA VAL A 33 -16.05 -6.53 12.89
C VAL A 33 -14.67 -5.89 12.73
N PRO A 34 -14.58 -4.63 12.25
CA PRO A 34 -13.30 -3.96 12.06
C PRO A 34 -12.74 -3.41 13.38
N TYR A 35 -11.44 -3.59 13.57
CA TYR A 35 -10.65 -3.06 14.67
C TYR A 35 -9.48 -2.27 14.07
N PRO A 36 -9.55 -0.94 13.98
CA PRO A 36 -8.43 -0.12 13.52
C PRO A 36 -7.26 -0.21 14.50
N MET A 37 -6.08 -0.56 14.01
CA MET A 37 -4.84 -0.66 14.78
C MET A 37 -3.89 0.47 14.39
N ARG A 38 -3.73 1.45 15.25
CA ARG A 38 -2.89 2.64 14.98
C ARG A 38 -1.45 2.47 15.46
N ASN A 39 -1.24 1.53 16.39
CA ASN A 39 0.08 1.30 16.98
C ASN A 39 0.16 -0.09 17.64
N ALA A 40 1.37 -0.48 18.04
CA ALA A 40 1.63 -1.75 18.68
C ALA A 40 0.91 -1.93 20.03
N ALA A 41 0.64 -0.85 20.77
CA ALA A 41 -0.08 -0.94 22.04
C ALA A 41 -1.55 -1.36 21.83
N GLU A 42 -2.25 -0.73 20.89
CA GLU A 42 -3.62 -1.11 20.54
C GLU A 42 -3.70 -2.57 20.04
N ARG A 43 -2.71 -3.01 19.26
CA ARG A 43 -2.59 -4.39 18.82
C ARG A 43 -2.41 -5.33 20.01
N HIS A 44 -1.46 -5.02 20.90
CA HIS A 44 -1.18 -5.83 22.09
C HIS A 44 -2.44 -5.94 22.99
N ASP A 45 -3.13 -4.84 23.25
CA ASP A 45 -4.35 -4.81 24.06
C ASP A 45 -5.46 -5.67 23.44
N PHE A 46 -5.64 -5.61 22.11
CA PHE A 46 -6.59 -6.47 21.41
C PHE A 46 -6.30 -7.95 21.65
N PHE A 47 -5.05 -8.40 21.46
CA PHE A 47 -4.67 -9.80 21.66
C PHE A 47 -4.65 -10.22 23.13
N ALA A 48 -4.46 -9.30 24.07
CA ALA A 48 -4.58 -9.57 25.50
C ALA A 48 -6.04 -9.80 25.92
N ASP A 49 -6.98 -9.05 25.35
CA ASP A 49 -8.40 -9.11 25.67
C ASP A 49 -9.16 -10.22 24.90
N LEU A 50 -8.68 -10.67 23.76
CA LEU A 50 -9.36 -11.63 22.90
C LEU A 50 -9.76 -12.94 23.62
N PRO A 51 -8.87 -13.56 24.45
CA PRO A 51 -9.22 -14.77 25.21
C PRO A 51 -10.42 -14.60 26.13
N VAL A 52 -10.56 -13.40 26.72
CA VAL A 52 -11.65 -13.10 27.66
C VAL A 52 -12.95 -12.86 26.90
N ARG A 53 -12.88 -12.18 25.78
CA ARG A 53 -14.07 -11.82 24.98
C ARG A 53 -14.68 -13.02 24.26
N ARG A 54 -13.87 -13.97 23.78
CA ARG A 54 -14.28 -15.14 22.99
C ARG A 54 -15.26 -14.80 21.85
N ASN A 55 -15.05 -13.66 21.20
CA ASN A 55 -16.02 -13.10 20.26
C ASN A 55 -15.52 -13.11 18.80
N ALA A 56 -14.46 -13.87 18.51
CA ALA A 56 -13.94 -14.01 17.17
C ALA A 56 -13.71 -15.49 16.81
N ASP A 57 -14.32 -15.95 15.73
CA ASP A 57 -14.11 -17.29 15.17
C ASP A 57 -12.84 -17.36 14.32
N ALA A 58 -12.38 -16.23 13.79
CA ALA A 58 -11.10 -16.06 13.12
C ALA A 58 -10.65 -14.60 13.21
N VAL A 59 -9.34 -14.40 13.03
CA VAL A 59 -8.70 -13.07 12.97
C VAL A 59 -8.12 -12.86 11.58
N ILE A 60 -8.41 -11.71 10.99
CA ILE A 60 -7.80 -11.23 9.74
C ILE A 60 -6.92 -10.04 10.09
N VAL A 61 -5.69 -10.04 9.61
CA VAL A 61 -4.73 -8.94 9.78
C VAL A 61 -4.46 -8.31 8.42
N SER A 62 -4.67 -7.00 8.31
CA SER A 62 -4.51 -6.26 7.06
C SER A 62 -3.41 -5.21 7.16
N SER A 63 -2.39 -5.36 6.32
CA SER A 63 -1.30 -4.41 6.07
C SER A 63 -0.34 -4.15 7.21
N PHE A 64 -0.20 -5.08 8.16
CA PHE A 64 0.85 -5.05 9.20
C PHE A 64 1.22 -6.47 9.66
N ASP A 65 2.28 -6.60 10.45
CA ASP A 65 2.73 -7.84 11.05
C ASP A 65 2.16 -8.05 12.46
N ILE A 66 2.25 -9.30 12.93
CA ILE A 66 1.92 -9.70 14.30
C ILE A 66 3.14 -10.28 15.01
N GLU A 67 3.19 -10.14 16.32
CA GLU A 67 4.30 -10.65 17.11
C GLU A 67 4.16 -12.16 17.39
N PRO A 68 5.30 -12.91 17.52
CA PRO A 68 5.26 -14.35 17.83
C PRO A 68 4.42 -14.68 19.05
N ALA A 69 4.43 -13.84 20.09
CA ALA A 69 3.64 -14.06 21.31
C ALA A 69 2.12 -13.93 21.06
N GLU A 70 1.71 -13.08 20.12
CA GLU A 70 0.31 -12.91 19.70
C GLU A 70 -0.14 -14.11 18.87
N VAL A 71 0.71 -14.58 17.96
CA VAL A 71 0.50 -15.83 17.20
C VAL A 71 0.27 -17.02 18.10
N GLU A 72 1.14 -17.22 19.09
CA GLU A 72 1.02 -18.33 20.02
C GLU A 72 -0.28 -18.29 20.83
N ARG A 73 -0.74 -17.10 21.22
CA ARG A 73 -2.05 -16.96 21.90
C ARG A 73 -3.21 -17.42 21.02
N LEU A 74 -3.23 -17.01 19.74
CA LEU A 74 -4.26 -17.44 18.78
C LEU A 74 -4.25 -18.92 18.54
N LYS A 75 -3.07 -19.52 18.37
CA LYS A 75 -2.90 -20.96 18.22
C LYS A 75 -3.45 -21.74 19.42
N HIS A 76 -3.17 -21.29 20.64
CA HIS A 76 -3.72 -21.91 21.86
C HIS A 76 -5.25 -21.82 21.94
N MET A 77 -5.84 -20.82 21.31
CA MET A 77 -7.29 -20.66 21.24
C MET A 77 -7.93 -21.39 20.06
N HIS A 78 -7.14 -21.98 19.17
CA HIS A 78 -7.57 -22.59 17.91
C HIS A 78 -8.33 -21.58 17.02
N VAL A 79 -7.92 -20.30 17.04
CA VAL A 79 -8.49 -19.24 16.21
C VAL A 79 -7.61 -19.07 14.98
N PRO A 80 -8.14 -19.32 13.77
CA PRO A 80 -7.39 -19.15 12.54
C PRO A 80 -6.94 -17.69 12.31
N ILE A 81 -5.76 -17.52 11.71
CA ILE A 81 -5.19 -16.22 11.38
C ILE A 81 -4.95 -16.15 9.87
N VAL A 82 -5.63 -15.21 9.20
CA VAL A 82 -5.46 -14.97 7.76
C VAL A 82 -4.90 -13.58 7.52
N GLY A 83 -3.89 -13.48 6.66
CA GLY A 83 -3.24 -12.22 6.33
C GLY A 83 -3.73 -11.61 5.04
N ILE A 84 -3.85 -10.27 5.00
CA ILE A 84 -4.08 -9.50 3.77
C ILE A 84 -2.98 -8.46 3.67
N ASN A 85 -2.22 -8.50 2.57
CA ASN A 85 -1.12 -7.59 2.31
C ASN A 85 -0.14 -7.46 3.50
N ILE A 86 0.23 -8.62 4.05
CA ILE A 86 1.12 -8.75 5.20
C ILE A 86 2.59 -8.73 4.77
N PRO A 87 3.50 -8.11 5.55
CA PRO A 87 4.93 -8.04 5.24
C PRO A 87 5.66 -9.39 5.32
N SER A 88 5.14 -10.34 6.12
CA SER A 88 5.68 -11.69 6.29
C SER A 88 4.53 -12.69 6.44
N THR A 89 4.75 -13.92 5.98
CA THR A 89 3.79 -15.03 6.16
C THR A 89 3.95 -15.74 7.51
N ASP A 90 4.96 -15.35 8.31
CA ASP A 90 5.26 -16.00 9.58
C ASP A 90 4.11 -15.85 10.58
N GLY A 91 3.60 -16.96 11.04
CA GLY A 91 2.52 -17.01 12.03
C GLY A 91 1.11 -16.96 11.47
N PHE A 92 0.94 -16.85 10.15
CA PHE A 92 -0.36 -16.89 9.49
C PHE A 92 -0.65 -18.31 8.97
N ASP A 93 -1.92 -18.74 9.05
CA ASP A 93 -2.37 -20.02 8.50
C ASP A 93 -2.55 -19.93 6.97
N ALA A 94 -2.96 -18.74 6.49
CA ALA A 94 -3.12 -18.42 5.08
C ALA A 94 -3.04 -16.91 4.84
N GLY A 95 -2.95 -16.50 3.58
CA GLY A 95 -2.98 -15.09 3.25
C GLY A 95 -2.98 -14.76 1.76
N VAL A 96 -3.33 -13.53 1.47
CA VAL A 96 -3.26 -12.93 0.14
C VAL A 96 -2.49 -11.62 0.22
N SER A 97 -1.39 -11.51 -0.51
CA SER A 97 -0.53 -10.31 -0.49
C SER A 97 0.04 -10.06 -1.88
N ILE A 98 0.07 -8.80 -2.29
CA ILE A 98 0.81 -8.40 -3.49
C ILE A 98 2.32 -8.36 -3.18
N ASP A 99 3.12 -8.22 -4.23
CA ASP A 99 4.56 -7.96 -4.10
C ASP A 99 4.82 -6.45 -4.19
N ASP A 100 4.64 -5.75 -3.07
CA ASP A 100 4.85 -4.29 -2.97
C ASP A 100 6.26 -3.87 -3.43
N TYR A 101 7.27 -4.68 -3.08
CA TYR A 101 8.67 -4.44 -3.47
C TYR A 101 8.86 -4.53 -4.99
N ALA A 102 8.42 -5.63 -5.61
CA ALA A 102 8.58 -5.81 -7.04
C ALA A 102 7.73 -4.80 -7.84
N ALA A 103 6.53 -4.49 -7.35
CA ALA A 103 5.64 -3.51 -7.97
C ALA A 103 6.28 -2.11 -8.03
N THR A 104 6.72 -1.57 -6.90
CA THR A 104 7.33 -0.23 -6.87
C THR A 104 8.66 -0.19 -7.61
N ARG A 105 9.43 -1.28 -7.57
CA ARG A 105 10.63 -1.42 -8.39
C ARG A 105 10.30 -1.25 -9.88
N SER A 106 9.24 -1.90 -10.38
CA SER A 106 8.82 -1.80 -11.78
C SER A 106 8.41 -0.37 -12.18
N ALA A 107 7.77 0.37 -11.28
CA ALA A 107 7.41 1.77 -11.51
C ALA A 107 8.64 2.66 -11.67
N ILE A 108 9.67 2.47 -10.86
CA ILE A 108 10.93 3.22 -10.98
C ILE A 108 11.68 2.83 -12.25
N GLU A 109 11.74 1.54 -12.59
CA GLU A 109 12.34 1.07 -13.84
C GLU A 109 11.65 1.68 -15.08
N HIS A 110 10.32 1.84 -15.05
CA HIS A 110 9.59 2.55 -16.10
C HIS A 110 10.04 4.02 -16.24
N LEU A 111 10.15 4.76 -15.14
CA LEU A 111 10.63 6.15 -15.16
C LEU A 111 12.06 6.25 -15.68
N ILE A 112 12.92 5.33 -15.29
CA ILE A 112 14.32 5.25 -15.77
C ILE A 112 14.34 4.98 -17.29
N ALA A 113 13.50 4.06 -17.77
CA ALA A 113 13.37 3.74 -19.20
C ALA A 113 12.87 4.93 -20.03
N LEU A 114 12.01 5.79 -19.46
CA LEU A 114 11.60 7.06 -20.09
C LEU A 114 12.73 8.10 -20.13
N GLY A 115 13.82 7.90 -19.41
CA GLY A 115 14.97 8.79 -19.38
C GLY A 115 15.07 9.69 -18.14
N HIS A 116 14.18 9.53 -17.16
CA HIS A 116 14.32 10.26 -15.89
C HIS A 116 15.59 9.82 -15.16
N ARG A 117 16.29 10.77 -14.56
CA ARG A 117 17.52 10.53 -13.80
C ARG A 117 17.44 11.04 -12.36
N HIS A 118 16.61 12.05 -12.11
CA HIS A 118 16.33 12.58 -10.79
C HIS A 118 14.85 12.29 -10.48
N ILE A 119 14.63 11.33 -9.60
CA ILE A 119 13.32 10.79 -9.25
C ILE A 119 13.09 11.00 -7.76
N ALA A 120 11.89 11.41 -7.36
CA ALA A 120 11.50 11.43 -5.97
C ALA A 120 10.46 10.35 -5.67
N PHE A 121 10.54 9.76 -4.48
CA PHE A 121 9.47 8.94 -3.91
C PHE A 121 8.80 9.70 -2.77
N VAL A 122 7.49 9.86 -2.82
CA VAL A 122 6.69 10.52 -1.78
C VAL A 122 5.92 9.47 -1.02
N GLY A 123 6.28 9.27 0.23
CA GLY A 123 5.68 8.24 1.07
C GLY A 123 5.51 8.68 2.52
N SER A 124 4.92 7.81 3.30
CA SER A 124 4.69 8.01 4.73
C SER A 124 6.01 8.07 5.48
N ALA A 125 6.09 8.93 6.48
CA ALA A 125 7.20 8.92 7.41
C ALA A 125 7.21 7.61 8.20
N PRO A 126 8.39 7.01 8.45
CA PRO A 126 8.49 5.84 9.31
C PRO A 126 7.83 6.10 10.67
N THR A 127 7.06 5.13 11.16
CA THR A 127 6.42 5.22 12.47
C THR A 127 7.24 4.48 13.53
N GLU A 128 7.34 5.02 14.74
CA GLU A 128 8.03 4.38 15.87
C GLU A 128 7.18 3.27 16.54
N THR A 129 6.36 2.57 15.76
CA THR A 129 5.29 1.72 16.31
C THR A 129 5.65 0.25 16.47
N ASN A 130 6.86 -0.19 16.14
CA ASN A 130 7.27 -1.61 16.10
C ASN A 130 6.34 -2.51 15.24
N MET A 131 5.61 -1.92 14.31
CA MET A 131 4.80 -2.64 13.33
C MET A 131 5.44 -2.45 11.95
N ARG A 132 5.62 -3.54 11.22
CA ARG A 132 6.08 -3.50 9.83
C ARG A 132 4.87 -3.35 8.91
N TYR A 133 4.97 -2.44 7.97
CA TYR A 133 3.92 -2.16 6.99
C TYR A 133 4.40 -2.44 5.57
N SER A 134 3.48 -2.70 4.66
CA SER A 134 3.82 -2.84 3.22
C SER A 134 4.49 -1.59 2.63
N ALA A 135 4.26 -0.40 3.19
CA ALA A 135 4.95 0.84 2.82
C ALA A 135 6.49 0.73 2.89
N GLU A 136 7.03 -0.04 3.86
CA GLU A 136 8.47 -0.29 3.96
C GLU A 136 8.99 -1.07 2.75
N ALA A 137 8.24 -2.09 2.29
CA ALA A 137 8.60 -2.87 1.12
C ALA A 137 8.55 -2.01 -0.15
N ARG A 138 7.56 -1.10 -0.27
CA ARG A 138 7.47 -0.12 -1.37
C ARG A 138 8.69 0.76 -1.42
N LEU A 139 9.05 1.38 -0.30
CA LEU A 139 10.24 2.24 -0.22
C LEU A 139 11.53 1.46 -0.56
N GLN A 140 11.69 0.24 -0.05
CA GLN A 140 12.87 -0.57 -0.33
C GLN A 140 12.98 -0.93 -1.82
N GLY A 141 11.86 -1.27 -2.48
CA GLY A 141 11.80 -1.52 -3.91
C GLY A 141 12.27 -0.32 -4.75
N VAL A 142 11.85 0.88 -4.34
CA VAL A 142 12.28 2.14 -4.97
C VAL A 142 13.79 2.38 -4.79
N ILE A 143 14.31 2.20 -3.57
CA ILE A 143 15.73 2.38 -3.26
C ILE A 143 16.60 1.43 -4.09
N ASP A 144 16.24 0.14 -4.11
CA ASP A 144 17.02 -0.88 -4.80
C ASP A 144 16.96 -0.72 -6.33
N ALA A 145 15.81 -0.28 -6.88
CA ALA A 145 15.68 0.04 -8.29
C ALA A 145 16.63 1.18 -8.68
N ALA A 146 16.66 2.26 -7.91
CA ALA A 146 17.55 3.39 -8.17
C ALA A 146 19.03 2.99 -8.03
N ALA A 147 19.39 2.24 -6.99
CA ALA A 147 20.75 1.78 -6.75
C ALA A 147 21.29 0.84 -7.84
N ALA A 148 20.40 0.07 -8.49
CA ALA A 148 20.78 -0.83 -9.58
C ALA A 148 21.15 -0.10 -10.90
N HIS A 149 20.86 1.21 -11.02
CA HIS A 149 21.07 1.98 -12.25
C HIS A 149 22.03 3.16 -12.01
N PRO A 150 23.29 3.07 -12.45
CA PRO A 150 24.25 4.16 -12.31
C PRO A 150 23.74 5.49 -12.90
N GLY A 151 23.88 6.58 -12.14
CA GLY A 151 23.45 7.92 -12.54
C GLY A 151 21.98 8.24 -12.24
N ILE A 152 21.28 7.37 -11.51
CA ILE A 152 19.96 7.70 -10.95
C ILE A 152 20.15 8.31 -9.56
N GLU A 153 19.55 9.48 -9.37
CA GLU A 153 19.44 10.14 -8.07
C GLU A 153 18.01 9.98 -7.55
N LEU A 154 17.87 9.29 -6.40
CA LEU A 154 16.61 9.11 -5.72
C LEU A 154 16.52 10.06 -4.52
N THR A 155 15.41 10.79 -4.41
CA THR A 155 15.10 11.66 -3.27
C THR A 155 13.85 11.15 -2.56
N PRO A 156 13.96 10.42 -1.44
CA PRO A 156 12.82 10.08 -0.61
C PRO A 156 12.27 11.34 0.08
N LEU A 157 10.96 11.56 -0.05
CA LEU A 157 10.22 12.64 0.60
C LEU A 157 9.20 12.02 1.54
N SER A 158 9.44 12.16 2.84
CA SER A 158 8.57 11.58 3.87
C SER A 158 7.56 12.60 4.38
N ILE A 159 6.29 12.21 4.45
CA ILE A 159 5.20 13.02 4.98
C ILE A 159 4.49 12.33 6.14
N GLN A 160 3.97 13.11 7.08
CA GLN A 160 3.15 12.56 8.15
C GLN A 160 1.74 12.24 7.63
N ARG A 161 1.26 11.01 7.87
CA ARG A 161 -0.12 10.66 7.57
C ARG A 161 -1.10 11.36 8.50
N GLY A 162 -2.27 11.68 7.99
CA GLY A 162 -3.37 12.27 8.75
C GLY A 162 -4.00 13.50 8.09
N LEU A 163 -4.68 14.32 8.90
CA LEU A 163 -5.34 15.54 8.41
C LEU A 163 -4.33 16.49 7.75
N GLY A 164 -4.51 16.76 6.47
CA GLY A 164 -3.62 17.65 5.71
C GLY A 164 -2.51 16.95 4.93
N GLU A 165 -2.49 15.63 4.88
CA GLU A 165 -1.51 14.81 4.15
C GLU A 165 -1.30 15.28 2.70
N SER A 166 -2.39 15.51 1.94
CA SER A 166 -2.30 16.03 0.57
C SER A 166 -1.63 17.40 0.48
N ASN A 167 -1.75 18.25 1.51
CA ASN A 167 -1.04 19.54 1.55
C ASN A 167 0.45 19.32 1.89
N ALA A 168 0.77 18.39 2.78
CA ALA A 168 2.15 18.04 3.09
C ALA A 168 2.86 17.46 1.87
N ALA A 169 2.21 16.54 1.14
CA ALA A 169 2.72 15.98 -0.11
C ALA A 169 2.94 17.07 -1.17
N LEU A 170 1.96 17.96 -1.36
CA LEU A 170 2.12 19.09 -2.29
C LEU A 170 3.32 19.97 -1.92
N ASN A 171 3.45 20.34 -0.65
CA ASN A 171 4.57 21.17 -0.20
C ASN A 171 5.91 20.45 -0.42
N ALA A 172 5.98 19.15 -0.16
CA ALA A 172 7.18 18.34 -0.43
C ALA A 172 7.55 18.37 -1.92
N VAL A 173 6.58 18.18 -2.82
CA VAL A 173 6.79 18.23 -4.28
C VAL A 173 7.21 19.62 -4.74
N LEU A 174 6.54 20.69 -4.29
CA LEU A 174 6.83 22.07 -4.72
C LEU A 174 8.19 22.58 -4.20
N ASN A 175 8.61 22.11 -3.03
CA ASN A 175 9.92 22.49 -2.43
C ASN A 175 11.05 21.53 -2.83
N ALA A 176 10.75 20.49 -3.58
CA ALA A 176 11.78 19.56 -4.08
C ALA A 176 12.72 20.26 -5.09
N SER A 177 13.90 19.69 -5.27
CA SER A 177 14.87 20.22 -6.24
C SER A 177 14.24 20.35 -7.64
N PRO A 178 14.45 21.48 -8.33
CA PRO A 178 13.99 21.65 -9.71
C PRO A 178 14.55 20.61 -10.70
N SER A 179 15.62 19.91 -10.36
CA SER A 179 16.18 18.82 -11.16
C SER A 179 15.31 17.56 -11.14
N ILE A 180 14.42 17.39 -10.15
CA ILE A 180 13.51 16.26 -10.07
C ILE A 180 12.43 16.40 -11.14
N THR A 181 12.36 15.42 -12.01
CA THR A 181 11.45 15.40 -13.16
C THR A 181 10.37 14.33 -13.07
N ALA A 182 10.45 13.44 -12.08
CA ALA A 182 9.45 12.41 -11.85
C ALA A 182 9.22 12.16 -10.37
N PHE A 183 7.97 11.90 -10.01
CA PHE A 183 7.53 11.56 -8.66
C PHE A 183 6.76 10.25 -8.70
N CYS A 184 7.17 9.30 -7.85
CA CYS A 184 6.42 8.10 -7.54
C CYS A 184 5.81 8.27 -6.15
N PHE A 185 4.50 8.07 -6.03
CA PHE A 185 3.78 8.20 -4.77
C PHE A 185 3.50 6.84 -4.17
N GLU A 186 3.49 6.76 -2.84
CA GLU A 186 3.18 5.55 -2.09
C GLU A 186 1.78 5.03 -2.40
N ASP A 187 0.82 5.93 -2.64
CA ASP A 187 -0.56 5.62 -2.99
C ASP A 187 -1.23 6.69 -3.86
N ASP A 188 -2.40 6.36 -4.39
CA ASP A 188 -3.20 7.25 -5.23
C ASP A 188 -3.91 8.36 -4.42
N GLU A 189 -4.15 8.15 -3.12
CA GLU A 189 -4.74 9.18 -2.25
C GLU A 189 -3.80 10.39 -2.15
N MET A 190 -2.48 10.15 -2.21
CA MET A 190 -1.49 11.21 -2.32
C MET A 190 -1.35 11.74 -3.75
N ALA A 191 -1.33 10.85 -4.76
CA ALA A 191 -1.03 11.22 -6.14
C ALA A 191 -2.15 11.98 -6.84
N VAL A 192 -3.42 11.55 -6.70
CA VAL A 192 -4.57 12.12 -7.41
C VAL A 192 -4.75 13.63 -7.13
N PRO A 193 -4.71 14.11 -5.89
CA PRO A 193 -4.80 15.53 -5.61
C PRO A 193 -3.67 16.35 -6.24
N MET A 194 -2.47 15.74 -6.44
CA MET A 194 -1.31 16.45 -7.03
C MET A 194 -1.57 16.88 -8.46
N LEU A 195 -2.27 16.08 -9.26
CA LEU A 195 -2.56 16.40 -10.66
C LEU A 195 -3.29 17.75 -10.81
N TYR A 196 -4.29 17.98 -9.95
CA TYR A 196 -5.01 19.23 -9.95
C TYR A 196 -4.20 20.39 -9.36
N ARG A 197 -3.53 20.13 -8.23
CA ARG A 197 -2.82 21.17 -7.49
C ARG A 197 -1.57 21.66 -8.20
N LEU A 198 -0.78 20.78 -8.80
CA LEU A 198 0.38 21.18 -9.60
C LEU A 198 0.00 22.09 -10.75
N ARG A 199 -1.14 21.81 -11.40
CA ARG A 199 -1.67 22.69 -12.46
C ARG A 199 -1.93 24.13 -11.95
N GLN A 200 -2.44 24.29 -10.73
CA GLN A 200 -2.66 25.62 -10.12
C GLN A 200 -1.34 26.37 -9.89
N TYR A 201 -0.23 25.65 -9.73
CA TYR A 201 1.11 26.21 -9.57
C TYR A 201 1.89 26.29 -10.91
N GLY A 202 1.19 26.14 -12.04
CA GLY A 202 1.79 26.27 -13.37
C GLY A 202 2.68 25.10 -13.79
N ARG A 203 2.59 23.97 -13.10
CA ARG A 203 3.32 22.75 -13.45
C ARG A 203 2.42 21.85 -14.30
N ARG A 204 2.94 21.40 -15.43
CA ARG A 204 2.20 20.52 -16.36
C ARG A 204 2.63 19.07 -16.12
N VAL A 205 1.64 18.20 -16.01
CA VAL A 205 1.83 16.76 -15.95
C VAL A 205 1.29 16.16 -17.26
N PRO A 206 2.08 15.42 -18.03
CA PRO A 206 3.43 14.91 -17.75
C PRO A 206 4.59 15.79 -18.25
N GLN A 207 4.35 16.95 -18.91
CA GLN A 207 5.36 17.68 -19.68
C GLN A 207 6.50 18.25 -18.83
N ASP A 208 6.21 18.72 -17.62
CA ASP A 208 7.20 19.26 -16.69
C ASP A 208 7.57 18.26 -15.61
N ILE A 209 6.62 17.40 -15.22
CA ILE A 209 6.76 16.42 -14.13
C ILE A 209 5.97 15.16 -14.48
N SER A 210 6.62 13.99 -14.47
CA SER A 210 5.95 12.71 -14.53
C SER A 210 5.46 12.27 -13.13
N ILE A 211 4.29 11.62 -13.07
CA ILE A 211 3.70 11.13 -11.82
C ILE A 211 3.26 9.67 -11.99
N ILE A 212 3.63 8.83 -11.01
CA ILE A 212 3.11 7.47 -10.84
C ILE A 212 2.50 7.36 -9.45
N GLY A 213 1.32 6.74 -9.37
CA GLY A 213 0.63 6.37 -8.14
C GLY A 213 0.76 4.88 -7.83
N PHE A 214 0.01 4.45 -6.84
CA PHE A 214 -0.17 3.06 -6.45
C PHE A 214 -1.63 2.86 -6.03
N ASP A 215 -2.27 1.75 -6.36
CA ASP A 215 -3.61 1.25 -6.03
C ASP A 215 -4.50 1.03 -7.26
N ASP A 216 -4.41 1.85 -8.28
CA ASP A 216 -5.38 1.95 -9.37
C ASP A 216 -6.81 2.21 -8.83
N SER A 217 -6.89 3.17 -7.91
CA SER A 217 -8.13 3.55 -7.26
C SER A 217 -9.17 4.06 -8.29
N THR A 218 -10.44 4.08 -7.91
CA THR A 218 -11.54 4.46 -8.81
C THR A 218 -11.32 5.83 -9.48
N LEU A 219 -10.65 6.76 -8.79
CA LEU A 219 -10.39 8.10 -9.34
C LEU A 219 -9.21 8.11 -10.31
N SER A 220 -8.27 7.19 -10.19
CA SER A 220 -7.03 7.18 -10.99
C SER A 220 -7.31 7.06 -12.48
N ALA A 221 -8.25 6.20 -12.87
CA ALA A 221 -8.69 6.07 -14.25
C ALA A 221 -9.35 7.36 -14.75
N ALA A 222 -10.20 8.00 -13.93
CA ALA A 222 -10.92 9.22 -14.30
C ALA A 222 -9.99 10.42 -14.52
N VAL A 223 -8.86 10.48 -13.83
CA VAL A 223 -7.89 11.59 -13.94
C VAL A 223 -6.69 11.25 -14.83
N GLY A 224 -6.67 10.05 -15.44
CA GLY A 224 -5.59 9.61 -16.33
C GLY A 224 -4.27 9.30 -15.60
N LEU A 225 -4.30 8.95 -14.32
CA LEU A 225 -3.10 8.64 -13.52
C LEU A 225 -2.50 7.29 -13.92
N THR A 226 -1.23 7.28 -14.30
CA THR A 226 -0.39 6.07 -14.38
C THR A 226 -0.16 5.56 -12.97
N THR A 227 -0.48 4.29 -12.69
CA THR A 227 -0.47 3.76 -11.33
C THR A 227 -0.24 2.25 -11.32
N LEU A 228 0.23 1.70 -10.20
CA LEU A 228 0.30 0.27 -9.97
C LEU A 228 -1.07 -0.26 -9.52
N HIS A 229 -1.52 -1.34 -10.16
CA HIS A 229 -2.84 -1.89 -9.88
C HIS A 229 -2.81 -2.90 -8.73
N GLN A 230 -3.76 -2.78 -7.80
CA GLN A 230 -4.16 -3.84 -6.87
C GLN A 230 -5.68 -3.91 -6.75
N ASP A 231 -6.20 -5.09 -6.43
CA ASP A 231 -7.65 -5.31 -6.24
C ASP A 231 -7.94 -5.71 -4.78
N PRO A 232 -8.10 -4.74 -3.86
CA PRO A 232 -8.36 -5.04 -2.47
C PRO A 232 -9.71 -5.72 -2.23
N PHE A 233 -10.71 -5.51 -3.10
CA PHE A 233 -11.98 -6.25 -3.01
C PHE A 233 -11.75 -7.75 -3.27
N ALA A 234 -11.06 -8.11 -4.34
CA ALA A 234 -10.74 -9.52 -4.64
C ALA A 234 -9.83 -10.13 -3.56
N MET A 235 -8.88 -9.37 -3.02
CA MET A 235 -8.04 -9.82 -1.89
C MET A 235 -8.89 -10.10 -0.65
N GLY A 236 -9.82 -9.21 -0.30
CA GLY A 236 -10.76 -9.41 0.80
C GLY A 236 -11.65 -10.64 0.61
N ALA A 237 -12.22 -10.82 -0.58
CA ALA A 237 -13.05 -12.00 -0.90
C ALA A 237 -12.24 -13.30 -0.80
N THR A 238 -11.01 -13.32 -1.31
CA THR A 238 -10.09 -14.47 -1.21
C THR A 238 -9.77 -14.81 0.25
N ALA A 239 -9.41 -13.81 1.07
CA ALA A 239 -9.15 -14.01 2.49
C ALA A 239 -10.41 -14.50 3.24
N GLY A 240 -11.59 -13.99 2.87
CA GLY A 240 -12.87 -14.47 3.42
C GLY A 240 -13.11 -15.95 3.16
N HIS A 241 -12.84 -16.45 1.95
CA HIS A 241 -12.93 -17.87 1.63
C HIS A 241 -11.90 -18.69 2.39
N MET A 242 -10.66 -18.21 2.51
CA MET A 242 -9.61 -18.88 3.32
C MET A 242 -10.06 -19.03 4.79
N VAL A 243 -10.68 -18.00 5.36
CA VAL A 243 -11.24 -18.03 6.72
C VAL A 243 -12.32 -19.10 6.84
N LEU A 244 -13.26 -19.18 5.89
CA LEU A 244 -14.33 -20.19 5.91
C LEU A 244 -13.77 -21.62 5.84
N ASP A 245 -12.77 -21.84 5.00
CA ASP A 245 -12.12 -23.14 4.89
C ASP A 245 -11.35 -23.50 6.17
N ALA A 246 -10.65 -22.53 6.78
CA ALA A 246 -9.96 -22.72 8.05
C ALA A 246 -10.92 -23.07 9.20
N ILE A 247 -12.04 -22.35 9.34
CA ILE A 247 -13.07 -22.63 10.35
C ILE A 247 -13.70 -24.01 10.13
N ALA A 248 -13.89 -24.43 8.88
CA ALA A 248 -14.39 -25.74 8.52
C ALA A 248 -13.36 -26.88 8.68
N GLY A 249 -12.14 -26.57 9.09
CA GLY A 249 -11.03 -27.55 9.24
C GLY A 249 -10.55 -28.13 7.91
N LYS A 250 -10.78 -27.43 6.79
CA LYS A 250 -10.30 -27.86 5.46
C LYS A 250 -8.87 -27.40 5.23
N SER A 251 -8.16 -28.11 4.35
CA SER A 251 -6.87 -27.65 3.83
C SER A 251 -7.07 -26.43 2.93
N ILE A 252 -6.23 -25.41 3.12
CA ILE A 252 -6.21 -24.20 2.28
C ILE A 252 -5.06 -24.35 1.27
N GLU A 253 -5.39 -24.52 0.01
CA GLU A 253 -4.40 -24.70 -1.06
C GLU A 253 -4.71 -23.82 -2.28
N PRO A 254 -3.80 -22.91 -2.66
CA PRO A 254 -2.57 -22.55 -1.94
C PRO A 254 -2.86 -21.74 -0.67
N ALA A 255 -2.08 -21.95 0.40
CA ALA A 255 -2.24 -21.19 1.64
C ALA A 255 -1.91 -19.71 1.46
N PHE A 256 -0.96 -19.39 0.58
CA PHE A 256 -0.59 -18.01 0.28
C PHE A 256 -0.75 -17.72 -1.21
N VAL A 257 -1.50 -16.66 -1.51
CA VAL A 257 -1.79 -16.20 -2.87
C VAL A 257 -1.12 -14.85 -3.09
N ARG A 258 -0.48 -14.69 -4.25
CA ARG A 258 0.17 -13.44 -4.64
C ARG A 258 -0.38 -12.95 -5.99
N PRO A 259 -1.40 -12.07 -5.99
CA PRO A 259 -1.91 -11.46 -7.21
C PRO A 259 -0.84 -10.58 -7.89
N ASP A 260 -0.91 -10.49 -9.21
CA ASP A 260 -0.06 -9.57 -9.98
C ASP A 260 -0.42 -8.10 -9.68
N THR A 261 0.60 -7.24 -9.74
CA THR A 261 0.46 -5.79 -9.52
C THR A 261 1.04 -5.04 -10.73
N PRO A 262 0.35 -5.08 -11.89
CA PRO A 262 0.88 -4.46 -13.11
C PRO A 262 0.86 -2.94 -13.04
N LEU A 263 1.82 -2.30 -13.72
CA LEU A 263 1.79 -0.87 -13.98
C LEU A 263 0.76 -0.55 -15.08
N ILE A 264 -0.24 0.22 -14.75
CA ILE A 264 -1.30 0.68 -15.68
C ILE A 264 -0.87 2.04 -16.23
N LEU A 265 -0.44 2.05 -17.49
CA LEU A 265 0.00 3.26 -18.17
C LEU A 265 -1.19 4.11 -18.61
N ARG A 266 -1.13 5.41 -18.29
CA ARG A 266 -2.13 6.41 -18.67
C ARG A 266 -1.42 7.69 -19.14
N GLU A 267 -1.87 8.87 -18.67
CA GLU A 267 -1.47 10.16 -19.25
C GLU A 267 -0.41 10.91 -18.43
N THR A 268 0.02 10.40 -17.27
CA THR A 268 0.85 11.17 -16.32
C THR A 268 2.34 10.87 -16.38
N THR A 269 2.81 10.08 -17.34
CA THR A 269 4.24 9.81 -17.55
C THR A 269 4.65 10.08 -18.98
N ALA A 270 5.80 10.74 -19.16
CA ALA A 270 6.44 11.01 -20.45
C ALA A 270 7.94 11.15 -20.24
N PRO A 271 8.77 11.09 -21.32
CA PRO A 271 10.17 11.46 -21.22
C PRO A 271 10.36 12.86 -20.63
N PRO A 272 11.41 13.09 -19.80
CA PRO A 272 11.67 14.40 -19.24
C PRO A 272 11.88 15.44 -20.36
N ALA A 273 11.42 16.67 -20.14
CA ALA A 273 11.69 17.75 -21.07
C ALA A 273 13.21 17.89 -21.29
N ALA A 274 13.62 18.03 -22.53
CA ALA A 274 15.04 18.25 -22.83
C ALA A 274 15.52 19.47 -22.01
N THR A 275 16.53 19.27 -21.16
CA THR A 275 17.19 20.39 -20.50
C THR A 275 17.72 21.32 -21.57
N ALA A 276 17.17 22.54 -21.66
CA ALA A 276 17.73 23.57 -22.52
C ALA A 276 19.21 23.70 -22.17
N ALA A 277 20.09 23.43 -23.13
CA ALA A 277 21.52 23.65 -22.95
C ALA A 277 21.70 25.09 -22.44
N PRO A 278 22.59 25.34 -21.45
CA PRO A 278 22.83 26.71 -21.01
C PRO A 278 23.25 27.50 -22.23
N ALA A 279 22.54 28.61 -22.48
CA ALA A 279 22.86 29.54 -23.53
C ALA A 279 24.35 29.92 -23.33
N GLN A 280 25.20 29.55 -24.28
CA GLN A 280 26.61 29.96 -24.28
C GLN A 280 26.60 31.51 -24.35
N ALA A 281 27.02 32.14 -23.25
CA ALA A 281 27.19 33.58 -23.18
C ALA A 281 28.47 34.03 -23.84
#